data_46640ddf0c8442be65347348ee4a4241
#
_entry.id   46640ddf0c8442be65347348ee4a4241
#
_cell.length_a   1.000
_cell.length_b   1.000
_cell.length_c   1.000
_cell.angle_alpha   90.00
_cell.angle_beta   90.00
_cell.angle_gamma   90.00
#
_symmetry.space_group_name_H-M   'P 1'
#
loop_
_entity.id
_entity.type
_entity.pdbx_description
1 polymer ?
#
loop_
_entity_poly.entity_id
_entity_poly.type
_entity_poly.pdbx_seq_one_letter_code
_entity_poly.pdbx_strand_id
1 'polypeptide(L)'
;MALITDIHTHSAFSHDSETDLKIMLSSALNKGVCFYGVAEHFDYDVLYGKTERELCIIDEENYFHTARHLQEDYAGVMNVLVGAEFGYTENENAHTMYKATVEKYAPDFIVNSIHTDNGIDYFFGEPYYTYVNGERVARPKKQAYERYLELIRRSLDAPYPYDIVAHIGYVTRYAPYADKRMPYGEYAEKIDEILLAIIQKNKILEINGKNFNSGKYVSATLPDFDMVERYFALGGRNISYASDAHAPNQIIEGRKEIVARLKAIGFTHFTVPCRGEYIKIPL
;
A
#
# COMPACT_ATOMS: atom_id res chain seq x y z
N MET A 1 25.25 -4.36 11.56
CA MET A 1 24.64 -4.17 10.25
C MET A 1 23.30 -3.49 10.46
N ALA A 2 22.86 -2.62 9.55
CA ALA A 2 21.50 -2.06 9.63
C ALA A 2 20.48 -3.18 9.36
N LEU A 3 19.40 -3.24 10.12
CA LEU A 3 18.31 -4.17 9.90
C LEU A 3 17.53 -3.76 8.65
N ILE A 4 17.32 -4.67 7.73
CA ILE A 4 16.57 -4.43 6.50
C ILE A 4 15.11 -4.86 6.70
N THR A 5 14.18 -3.94 6.40
CA THR A 5 12.74 -4.20 6.48
C THR A 5 12.11 -4.03 5.11
N ASP A 6 11.12 -4.86 4.79
CA ASP A 6 10.23 -4.72 3.64
C ASP A 6 8.85 -5.25 4.06
N ILE A 7 7.89 -4.35 4.30
CA ILE A 7 6.66 -4.68 5.06
C ILE A 7 5.42 -4.78 4.17
N HIS A 8 5.56 -4.66 2.86
CA HIS A 8 4.44 -4.81 1.95
C HIS A 8 4.93 -5.47 0.67
N THR A 9 4.59 -6.74 0.52
CA THR A 9 4.96 -7.58 -0.63
C THR A 9 3.85 -8.60 -0.92
N HIS A 10 3.85 -9.14 -2.12
CA HIS A 10 2.84 -10.07 -2.63
C HIS A 10 3.45 -11.37 -3.11
N SER A 11 2.62 -12.40 -3.24
CA SER A 11 2.97 -13.69 -3.83
C SER A 11 1.84 -14.20 -4.73
N ALA A 12 1.92 -15.43 -5.18
CA ALA A 12 0.91 -16.07 -6.03
C ALA A 12 -0.48 -16.22 -5.36
N PHE A 13 -0.65 -15.76 -4.11
CA PHE A 13 -1.96 -15.61 -3.50
C PHE A 13 -2.68 -14.33 -3.96
N SER A 14 -1.94 -13.31 -4.40
CA SER A 14 -2.49 -12.13 -5.08
C SER A 14 -2.67 -12.41 -6.57
N HIS A 15 -3.77 -11.93 -7.13
CA HIS A 15 -4.18 -12.21 -8.53
C HIS A 15 -3.20 -11.69 -9.59
N ASP A 16 -2.33 -10.76 -9.25
CA ASP A 16 -1.37 -10.10 -10.13
C ASP A 16 0.10 -10.50 -9.86
N SER A 17 0.32 -11.56 -9.06
CA SER A 17 1.63 -12.16 -8.82
C SER A 17 1.62 -13.66 -9.14
N GLU A 18 2.69 -14.14 -9.76
CA GLU A 18 2.85 -15.57 -10.13
C GLU A 18 3.88 -16.28 -9.23
N THR A 19 4.54 -15.57 -8.33
CA THR A 19 5.65 -16.12 -7.56
C THR A 19 5.17 -16.77 -6.27
N ASP A 20 5.52 -18.04 -6.08
CA ASP A 20 5.25 -18.77 -4.84
C ASP A 20 5.83 -18.05 -3.61
N LEU A 21 5.06 -18.01 -2.52
CA LEU A 21 5.43 -17.32 -1.29
C LEU A 21 6.78 -17.77 -0.71
N LYS A 22 7.07 -19.08 -0.77
CA LYS A 22 8.36 -19.61 -0.27
C LYS A 22 9.55 -19.10 -1.10
N ILE A 23 9.35 -18.89 -2.41
CA ILE A 23 10.37 -18.30 -3.29
C ILE A 23 10.59 -16.83 -2.91
N MET A 24 9.52 -16.08 -2.66
CA MET A 24 9.61 -14.70 -2.18
C MET A 24 10.38 -14.61 -0.85
N LEU A 25 10.03 -15.43 0.14
CA LEU A 25 10.70 -15.48 1.44
C LEU A 25 12.18 -15.84 1.32
N SER A 26 12.50 -16.86 0.53
CA SER A 26 13.90 -17.27 0.29
C SER A 26 14.72 -16.15 -0.37
N SER A 27 14.12 -15.42 -1.30
CA SER A 27 14.77 -14.27 -1.94
C SER A 27 14.98 -13.12 -0.95
N ALA A 28 13.99 -12.82 -0.11
CA ALA A 28 14.09 -11.80 0.94
C ALA A 28 15.23 -12.12 1.92
N LEU A 29 15.31 -13.37 2.40
CA LEU A 29 16.38 -13.83 3.27
C LEU A 29 17.76 -13.69 2.62
N ASN A 30 17.89 -14.10 1.36
CA ASN A 30 19.14 -13.98 0.60
C ASN A 30 19.58 -12.51 0.40
N LYS A 31 18.63 -11.57 0.37
CA LYS A 31 18.89 -10.13 0.32
C LYS A 31 19.14 -9.51 1.70
N GLY A 32 19.13 -10.30 2.77
CA GLY A 32 19.39 -9.87 4.13
C GLY A 32 18.23 -9.14 4.79
N VAL A 33 17.00 -9.34 4.33
CA VAL A 33 15.80 -8.80 4.97
C VAL A 33 15.63 -9.46 6.33
N CYS A 34 15.41 -8.65 7.37
CA CYS A 34 15.22 -9.11 8.75
C CYS A 34 13.76 -9.10 9.19
N PHE A 35 12.96 -8.17 8.63
CA PHE A 35 11.51 -8.09 8.82
C PHE A 35 10.86 -8.05 7.44
N TYR A 36 10.11 -9.09 7.12
CA TYR A 36 9.44 -9.25 5.83
C TYR A 36 7.94 -9.38 6.03
N GLY A 37 7.18 -8.44 5.50
CA GLY A 37 5.72 -8.43 5.56
C GLY A 37 5.12 -8.92 4.25
N VAL A 38 4.32 -9.97 4.33
CA VAL A 38 3.45 -10.42 3.24
C VAL A 38 2.08 -9.78 3.44
N ALA A 39 1.59 -9.05 2.46
CA ALA A 39 0.30 -8.37 2.51
C ALA A 39 -0.44 -8.59 1.18
N GLU A 40 -1.02 -9.77 1.03
CA GLU A 40 -1.76 -10.13 -0.19
C GLU A 40 -3.00 -9.26 -0.38
N HIS A 41 -3.43 -9.10 -1.63
CA HIS A 41 -4.62 -8.31 -1.98
C HIS A 41 -5.91 -8.93 -1.46
N PHE A 42 -6.68 -8.12 -0.74
CA PHE A 42 -8.06 -8.39 -0.34
C PHE A 42 -8.93 -7.26 -0.89
N ASP A 43 -9.40 -7.43 -2.13
CA ASP A 43 -10.16 -6.43 -2.85
C ASP A 43 -11.59 -6.94 -3.08
N TYR A 44 -12.41 -6.96 -2.02
CA TYR A 44 -13.74 -7.59 -2.04
C TYR A 44 -14.80 -6.88 -2.89
N ASP A 45 -14.52 -5.72 -3.47
CA ASP A 45 -15.47 -4.95 -4.27
C ASP A 45 -14.88 -4.55 -5.63
N VAL A 46 -13.83 -5.23 -6.10
CA VAL A 46 -13.23 -4.93 -7.40
C VAL A 46 -14.08 -5.51 -8.53
N LEU A 47 -14.40 -4.67 -9.50
CA LEU A 47 -15.07 -5.05 -10.72
C LEU A 47 -14.03 -5.36 -11.81
N TYR A 48 -13.94 -6.61 -12.21
CA TYR A 48 -13.15 -7.03 -13.37
C TYR A 48 -13.98 -6.94 -14.63
N GLY A 49 -13.54 -6.09 -15.57
CA GLY A 49 -14.21 -5.92 -16.84
C GLY A 49 -15.51 -5.11 -16.78
N LYS A 50 -16.13 -4.90 -17.95
CA LYS A 50 -17.32 -4.02 -18.08
C LYS A 50 -18.64 -4.69 -17.74
N THR A 51 -18.69 -6.00 -17.53
CA THR A 51 -19.96 -6.76 -17.50
C THR A 51 -20.08 -7.82 -16.41
N GLU A 52 -19.02 -8.24 -15.73
CA GLU A 52 -19.08 -9.25 -14.66
C GLU A 52 -18.28 -8.81 -13.45
N ARG A 53 -18.87 -8.98 -12.27
CA ARG A 53 -18.21 -8.86 -10.98
C ARG A 53 -17.42 -10.14 -10.72
N GLU A 54 -16.25 -10.28 -11.30
CA GLU A 54 -15.27 -11.22 -10.80
C GLU A 54 -14.61 -10.57 -9.59
N LEU A 55 -14.98 -11.03 -8.42
CA LEU A 55 -14.30 -10.67 -7.18
C LEU A 55 -12.93 -11.34 -7.25
N CYS A 56 -11.86 -10.55 -7.10
CA CYS A 56 -10.53 -11.08 -6.79
C CYS A 56 -10.53 -11.59 -5.36
N ILE A 57 -11.33 -12.62 -5.10
CA ILE A 57 -11.38 -13.23 -3.79
C ILE A 57 -10.16 -14.14 -3.67
N ILE A 58 -9.25 -13.72 -2.81
CA ILE A 58 -8.15 -14.56 -2.36
C ILE A 58 -8.71 -15.82 -1.66
N ASP A 59 -8.06 -16.96 -1.85
CA ASP A 59 -8.27 -18.13 -0.99
C ASP A 59 -7.66 -17.86 0.38
N GLU A 60 -8.44 -17.20 1.24
CA GLU A 60 -8.00 -16.74 2.56
C GLU A 60 -7.49 -17.89 3.43
N GLU A 61 -8.20 -19.01 3.45
CA GLU A 61 -7.85 -20.15 4.29
C GLU A 61 -6.50 -20.73 3.91
N ASN A 62 -6.28 -20.95 2.62
CA ASN A 62 -5.02 -21.46 2.11
C ASN A 62 -3.89 -20.44 2.30
N TYR A 63 -4.15 -19.15 2.08
CA TYR A 63 -3.16 -18.10 2.30
C TYR A 63 -2.69 -18.08 3.75
N PHE A 64 -3.60 -17.87 4.71
CA PHE A 64 -3.22 -17.74 6.11
C PHE A 64 -2.61 -19.02 6.66
N HIS A 65 -3.12 -20.21 6.28
CA HIS A 65 -2.53 -21.48 6.68
C HIS A 65 -1.08 -21.59 6.18
N THR A 66 -0.85 -21.37 4.89
CA THR A 66 0.48 -21.48 4.29
C THR A 66 1.44 -20.44 4.84
N ALA A 67 1.00 -19.16 4.92
CA ALA A 67 1.83 -18.08 5.40
C ALA A 67 2.22 -18.25 6.89
N ARG A 68 1.32 -18.72 7.75
CA ARG A 68 1.62 -19.02 9.17
C ARG A 68 2.60 -20.18 9.31
N HIS A 69 2.47 -21.24 8.53
CA HIS A 69 3.43 -22.35 8.54
C HIS A 69 4.83 -21.87 8.10
N LEU A 70 4.90 -21.09 7.03
CA LEU A 70 6.18 -20.50 6.59
C LEU A 70 6.75 -19.51 7.62
N GLN A 71 5.91 -18.75 8.31
CA GLN A 71 6.35 -17.88 9.42
C GLN A 71 7.07 -18.67 10.51
N GLU A 72 6.56 -19.86 10.86
CA GLU A 72 7.18 -20.77 11.81
C GLU A 72 8.51 -21.34 11.26
N ASP A 73 8.55 -21.75 9.99
CA ASP A 73 9.76 -22.28 9.34
C ASP A 73 10.91 -21.28 9.31
N TYR A 74 10.61 -19.97 9.19
CA TYR A 74 11.61 -18.91 9.15
C TYR A 74 11.95 -18.34 10.54
N ALA A 75 11.30 -18.82 11.61
CA ALA A 75 11.56 -18.32 12.96
C ALA A 75 13.04 -18.44 13.36
N GLY A 76 13.59 -17.36 13.90
CA GLY A 76 15.01 -17.27 14.30
C GLY A 76 15.99 -16.88 13.18
N VAL A 77 15.56 -16.88 11.91
CA VAL A 77 16.41 -16.43 10.78
C VAL A 77 15.86 -15.15 10.13
N MET A 78 14.55 -14.98 10.06
CA MET A 78 13.86 -13.79 9.56
C MET A 78 12.52 -13.63 10.27
N ASN A 79 12.14 -12.40 10.61
CA ASN A 79 10.81 -12.12 11.15
C ASN A 79 9.83 -11.98 9.98
N VAL A 80 9.09 -13.03 9.68
CA VAL A 80 8.01 -13.02 8.70
C VAL A 80 6.75 -12.49 9.41
N LEU A 81 6.09 -11.51 8.82
CA LEU A 81 4.83 -10.95 9.30
C LEU A 81 3.74 -11.27 8.27
N VAL A 82 2.68 -11.91 8.75
CA VAL A 82 1.55 -12.33 7.90
C VAL A 82 0.47 -11.26 8.00
N GLY A 83 0.38 -10.42 6.99
CA GLY A 83 -0.55 -9.31 6.90
C GLY A 83 -1.62 -9.49 5.83
N ALA A 84 -2.33 -8.43 5.55
CA ALA A 84 -3.29 -8.32 4.45
C ALA A 84 -3.30 -6.88 3.92
N GLU A 85 -3.43 -6.69 2.62
CA GLU A 85 -3.70 -5.40 2.01
C GLU A 85 -5.19 -5.30 1.70
N PHE A 86 -5.90 -4.44 2.43
CA PHE A 86 -7.32 -4.18 2.22
C PHE A 86 -7.51 -3.01 1.27
N GLY A 87 -8.08 -3.26 0.10
CA GLY A 87 -8.52 -2.24 -0.84
C GLY A 87 -9.79 -1.57 -0.33
N TYR A 88 -9.66 -0.41 0.32
CA TYR A 88 -10.81 0.33 0.83
C TYR A 88 -11.78 0.69 -0.29
N THR A 89 -13.05 0.47 -0.03
CA THR A 89 -14.18 0.84 -0.86
C THR A 89 -15.27 1.47 0.03
N GLU A 90 -16.22 2.17 -0.58
CA GLU A 90 -17.39 2.70 0.15
C GLU A 90 -18.51 1.65 0.30
N ASN A 91 -18.28 0.39 -0.07
CA ASN A 91 -19.24 -0.70 0.04
C ASN A 91 -19.22 -1.33 1.45
N GLU A 92 -20.32 -1.21 2.18
CA GLU A 92 -20.46 -1.75 3.54
C GLU A 92 -20.33 -3.29 3.60
N ASN A 93 -20.68 -4.01 2.53
CA ASN A 93 -20.51 -5.46 2.49
C ASN A 93 -19.02 -5.83 2.50
N ALA A 94 -18.18 -5.11 1.74
CA ALA A 94 -16.73 -5.31 1.78
C ALA A 94 -16.17 -5.02 3.18
N HIS A 95 -16.63 -3.97 3.85
CA HIS A 95 -16.25 -3.68 5.22
C HIS A 95 -16.59 -4.81 6.19
N THR A 96 -17.74 -5.46 5.99
CA THR A 96 -18.15 -6.63 6.79
C THR A 96 -17.23 -7.81 6.55
N MET A 97 -16.83 -8.06 5.30
CA MET A 97 -15.89 -9.11 4.94
C MET A 97 -14.50 -8.84 5.54
N TYR A 98 -13.98 -7.61 5.45
CA TYR A 98 -12.70 -7.25 6.10
C TYR A 98 -12.70 -7.51 7.61
N LYS A 99 -13.79 -7.17 8.31
CA LYS A 99 -13.92 -7.47 9.74
C LYS A 99 -13.89 -8.98 10.00
N ALA A 100 -14.63 -9.76 9.22
CA ALA A 100 -14.65 -11.21 9.35
C ALA A 100 -13.27 -11.85 9.12
N THR A 101 -12.51 -11.37 8.13
CA THR A 101 -11.12 -11.79 7.89
C THR A 101 -10.24 -11.51 9.10
N VAL A 102 -10.34 -10.29 9.69
CA VAL A 102 -9.56 -9.94 10.89
C VAL A 102 -9.92 -10.83 12.07
N GLU A 103 -11.20 -11.03 12.33
CA GLU A 103 -11.70 -11.86 13.44
C GLU A 103 -11.27 -13.33 13.29
N LYS A 104 -11.31 -13.86 12.08
CA LYS A 104 -11.02 -15.27 11.81
C LYS A 104 -9.52 -15.57 11.80
N TYR A 105 -8.70 -14.73 11.20
CA TYR A 105 -7.30 -15.06 10.90
C TYR A 105 -6.28 -14.26 11.70
N ALA A 106 -6.69 -13.19 12.36
CA ALA A 106 -5.84 -12.32 13.19
C ALA A 106 -4.50 -11.98 12.50
N PRO A 107 -4.50 -11.29 11.36
CA PRO A 107 -3.27 -10.90 10.68
C PRO A 107 -2.34 -10.10 11.61
N ASP A 108 -1.03 -10.21 11.41
CA ASP A 108 -0.04 -9.51 12.23
C ASP A 108 -0.08 -7.99 12.00
N PHE A 109 -0.52 -7.55 10.81
CA PHE A 109 -0.72 -6.16 10.42
C PHE A 109 -1.68 -6.06 9.23
N ILE A 110 -2.21 -4.85 9.02
CA ILE A 110 -3.09 -4.56 7.89
C ILE A 110 -2.63 -3.29 7.19
N VAL A 111 -2.51 -3.38 5.88
CA VAL A 111 -2.29 -2.28 4.96
C VAL A 111 -3.64 -1.81 4.43
N ASN A 112 -3.90 -0.50 4.48
CA ASN A 112 -5.13 0.12 4.00
C ASN A 112 -4.83 0.93 2.75
N SER A 113 -5.39 0.52 1.61
CA SER A 113 -5.05 0.99 0.26
C SER A 113 -6.25 1.56 -0.47
N ILE A 114 -6.03 2.44 -1.43
CA ILE A 114 -7.04 2.88 -2.40
C ILE A 114 -6.64 2.41 -3.80
N HIS A 115 -7.27 1.35 -4.27
CA HIS A 115 -7.10 0.83 -5.62
C HIS A 115 -8.21 1.27 -6.57
N THR A 116 -9.42 1.48 -6.03
CA THR A 116 -10.64 1.67 -6.83
C THR A 116 -11.38 2.97 -6.53
N ASP A 117 -12.16 3.44 -7.49
CA ASP A 117 -13.29 4.36 -7.30
C ASP A 117 -14.57 3.66 -7.78
N ASN A 118 -15.56 3.52 -6.90
CA ASN A 118 -16.81 2.76 -7.15
C ASN A 118 -16.56 1.32 -7.64
N GLY A 119 -15.59 0.62 -7.05
CA GLY A 119 -15.25 -0.76 -7.39
C GLY A 119 -14.47 -0.94 -8.69
N ILE A 120 -14.13 0.13 -9.39
CA ILE A 120 -13.34 0.06 -10.63
C ILE A 120 -11.92 0.52 -10.33
N ASP A 121 -10.94 -0.38 -10.58
CA ASP A 121 -9.55 -0.07 -10.34
C ASP A 121 -9.04 1.03 -11.30
N TYR A 122 -8.20 1.92 -10.76
CA TYR A 122 -7.50 2.96 -11.52
C TYR A 122 -6.65 2.39 -12.65
N PHE A 123 -6.19 1.14 -12.54
CA PHE A 123 -5.48 0.42 -13.60
C PHE A 123 -6.28 0.37 -14.91
N PHE A 124 -7.60 0.18 -14.84
CA PHE A 124 -8.47 0.13 -16.03
C PHE A 124 -8.76 1.50 -16.63
N GLY A 125 -8.41 2.57 -15.96
CA GLY A 125 -8.52 3.93 -16.46
C GLY A 125 -9.91 4.57 -16.32
N GLU A 126 -10.99 3.82 -16.12
CA GLU A 126 -12.36 4.37 -16.03
C GLU A 126 -12.53 5.44 -14.91
N PRO A 127 -11.89 5.33 -13.73
CA PRO A 127 -12.02 6.39 -12.71
C PRO A 127 -11.58 7.79 -13.17
N TYR A 128 -10.81 7.90 -14.23
CA TYR A 128 -10.40 9.21 -14.80
C TYR A 128 -11.39 9.80 -15.78
N TYR A 129 -12.51 9.14 -16.05
CA TYR A 129 -13.47 9.57 -17.05
C TYR A 129 -14.86 9.75 -16.44
N THR A 130 -15.67 10.53 -17.15
CA THR A 130 -17.11 10.69 -16.91
C THR A 130 -17.84 10.61 -18.25
N TYR A 131 -19.16 10.45 -18.21
CA TYR A 131 -19.99 10.41 -19.41
C TYR A 131 -20.85 11.67 -19.47
N VAL A 132 -20.71 12.40 -20.58
CA VAL A 132 -21.51 13.60 -20.86
C VAL A 132 -22.26 13.35 -22.15
N ASN A 133 -23.58 13.34 -22.09
CA ASN A 133 -24.46 13.01 -23.23
C ASN A 133 -24.13 11.66 -23.91
N GLY A 134 -23.66 10.68 -23.10
CA GLY A 134 -23.25 9.37 -23.61
C GLY A 134 -21.83 9.27 -24.15
N GLU A 135 -21.11 10.38 -24.24
CA GLU A 135 -19.70 10.41 -24.65
C GLU A 135 -18.76 10.29 -23.45
N ARG A 136 -17.71 9.47 -23.57
CA ARG A 136 -16.66 9.29 -22.57
C ARG A 136 -15.72 10.48 -22.60
N VAL A 137 -15.70 11.30 -21.55
CA VAL A 137 -14.92 12.53 -21.44
C VAL A 137 -13.95 12.41 -20.26
N ALA A 138 -12.68 12.79 -20.47
CA ALA A 138 -11.72 12.80 -19.37
C ALA A 138 -12.12 13.83 -18.31
N ARG A 139 -12.14 13.42 -17.04
CA ARG A 139 -12.27 14.35 -15.91
C ARG A 139 -11.07 15.30 -15.88
N PRO A 140 -11.22 16.58 -15.48
CA PRO A 140 -10.08 17.41 -15.18
C PRO A 140 -9.17 16.71 -14.13
N LYS A 141 -7.85 16.75 -14.34
CA LYS A 141 -6.85 16.11 -13.44
C LYS A 141 -7.12 16.44 -11.97
N LYS A 142 -7.34 17.72 -11.67
CA LYS A 142 -7.63 18.17 -10.30
C LYS A 142 -8.82 17.45 -9.69
N GLN A 143 -9.91 17.32 -10.42
CA GLN A 143 -11.13 16.66 -9.93
C GLN A 143 -10.90 15.15 -9.66
N ALA A 144 -10.21 14.44 -10.56
CA ALA A 144 -9.92 13.02 -10.38
C ALA A 144 -9.00 12.78 -9.17
N TYR A 145 -7.99 13.63 -8.98
CA TYR A 145 -7.04 13.50 -7.88
C TYR A 145 -7.65 13.93 -6.54
N GLU A 146 -8.48 14.96 -6.52
CA GLU A 146 -9.23 15.34 -5.32
C GLU A 146 -10.20 14.24 -4.89
N ARG A 147 -10.84 13.53 -5.82
CA ARG A 147 -11.67 12.37 -5.51
C ARG A 147 -10.85 11.22 -4.90
N TYR A 148 -9.67 10.94 -5.44
CA TYR A 148 -8.76 9.95 -4.87
C TYR A 148 -8.32 10.32 -3.44
N LEU A 149 -7.94 11.57 -3.21
CA LEU A 149 -7.57 12.06 -1.88
C LEU A 149 -8.77 12.02 -0.90
N GLU A 150 -9.98 12.27 -1.38
CA GLU A 150 -11.20 12.11 -0.57
C GLU A 150 -11.42 10.65 -0.16
N LEU A 151 -11.18 9.69 -1.05
CA LEU A 151 -11.25 8.27 -0.71
C LEU A 151 -10.21 7.89 0.35
N ILE A 152 -8.97 8.37 0.22
CA ILE A 152 -7.96 8.18 1.27
C ILE A 152 -8.45 8.76 2.60
N ARG A 153 -8.95 10.01 2.60
CA ARG A 153 -9.42 10.64 3.83
C ARG A 153 -10.54 9.82 4.51
N ARG A 154 -11.49 9.31 3.72
CA ARG A 154 -12.57 8.44 4.21
C ARG A 154 -12.05 7.09 4.71
N SER A 155 -11.06 6.50 4.03
CA SER A 155 -10.48 5.22 4.43
C SER A 155 -9.80 5.28 5.80
N LEU A 156 -9.35 6.46 6.24
CA LEU A 156 -8.80 6.64 7.58
C LEU A 156 -9.83 6.45 8.69
N ASP A 157 -11.12 6.52 8.38
CA ASP A 157 -12.23 6.24 9.28
C ASP A 157 -12.89 4.87 8.99
N ALA A 158 -12.18 3.98 8.29
CA ALA A 158 -12.65 2.63 8.00
C ALA A 158 -13.09 1.88 9.27
N PRO A 159 -14.19 1.12 9.22
CA PRO A 159 -14.75 0.47 10.40
C PRO A 159 -14.05 -0.87 10.75
N TYR A 160 -12.87 -1.11 10.20
CA TYR A 160 -12.00 -2.26 10.48
C TYR A 160 -10.61 -1.76 10.93
N PRO A 161 -9.84 -2.56 11.71
CA PRO A 161 -8.49 -2.17 12.11
C PRO A 161 -7.55 -2.14 10.90
N TYR A 162 -6.59 -1.23 10.92
CA TYR A 162 -5.46 -1.18 9.99
C TYR A 162 -4.27 -0.49 10.67
N ASP A 163 -3.07 -0.68 10.13
CA ASP A 163 -1.82 -0.14 10.67
C ASP A 163 -1.16 0.85 9.73
N ILE A 164 -1.12 0.53 8.44
CA ILE A 164 -0.39 1.23 7.39
C ILE A 164 -1.38 1.89 6.43
N VAL A 165 -1.10 3.14 6.06
CA VAL A 165 -1.77 3.83 4.93
C VAL A 165 -0.83 3.74 3.74
N ALA A 166 -1.28 3.00 2.71
CA ALA A 166 -0.44 2.60 1.60
C ALA A 166 -0.35 3.66 0.49
N HIS A 167 0.77 3.64 -0.20
CA HIS A 167 1.09 4.24 -1.50
C HIS A 167 0.23 5.43 -1.92
N ILE A 168 0.14 6.47 -1.08
CA ILE A 168 -0.59 7.71 -1.40
C ILE A 168 -0.04 8.29 -2.69
N GLY A 169 -0.88 8.31 -3.74
CA GLY A 169 -0.48 8.70 -5.09
C GLY A 169 -0.65 7.59 -6.12
N TYR A 170 -1.20 6.41 -5.78
CA TYR A 170 -1.49 5.32 -6.72
C TYR A 170 -2.22 5.80 -7.98
N VAL A 171 -3.14 6.75 -7.83
CA VAL A 171 -3.85 7.42 -8.93
C VAL A 171 -2.92 7.99 -10.02
N THR A 172 -1.66 8.29 -9.72
CA THR A 172 -0.71 8.85 -10.71
C THR A 172 -0.16 7.81 -11.69
N ARG A 173 -0.20 6.51 -11.31
CA ARG A 173 0.39 5.42 -12.11
C ARG A 173 -0.26 5.29 -13.48
N TYR A 174 -1.58 5.37 -13.54
CA TYR A 174 -2.39 5.04 -14.72
C TYR A 174 -3.11 6.25 -15.33
N ALA A 175 -2.88 7.43 -14.78
CA ALA A 175 -3.56 8.66 -15.21
C ALA A 175 -3.32 8.97 -16.69
N PRO A 176 -4.35 9.42 -17.43
CA PRO A 176 -4.26 9.71 -18.86
C PRO A 176 -3.72 11.12 -19.15
N TYR A 177 -3.28 11.87 -18.12
CA TYR A 177 -2.85 13.26 -18.27
C TYR A 177 -1.40 13.37 -18.75
N ALA A 178 -1.06 14.42 -19.50
CA ALA A 178 0.30 14.67 -19.94
C ALA A 178 1.27 14.88 -18.77
N ASP A 179 0.87 15.66 -17.74
CA ASP A 179 1.55 15.69 -16.45
C ASP A 179 0.74 14.87 -15.43
N LYS A 180 1.25 13.70 -15.08
CA LYS A 180 0.61 12.78 -14.14
C LYS A 180 0.95 13.07 -12.68
N ARG A 181 1.89 13.96 -12.37
CA ARG A 181 2.32 14.23 -10.99
C ARG A 181 1.18 14.77 -10.14
N MET A 182 1.26 14.47 -8.86
CA MET A 182 0.38 15.02 -7.82
C MET A 182 1.24 15.78 -6.81
N PRO A 183 1.76 16.98 -7.20
CA PRO A 183 2.64 17.71 -6.31
C PRO A 183 1.88 18.24 -5.10
N TYR A 184 2.51 18.20 -3.93
CA TYR A 184 1.92 18.65 -2.67
C TYR A 184 1.26 20.03 -2.80
N GLY A 185 1.94 21.00 -3.42
CA GLY A 185 1.47 22.40 -3.51
C GLY A 185 0.13 22.58 -4.22
N GLU A 186 -0.25 21.68 -5.15
CA GLU A 186 -1.54 21.76 -5.86
C GLU A 186 -2.71 21.24 -5.02
N TYR A 187 -2.45 20.40 -4.00
CA TYR A 187 -3.47 19.70 -3.20
C TYR A 187 -3.21 19.86 -1.68
N ALA A 188 -2.46 20.89 -1.28
CA ALA A 188 -1.89 21.04 0.06
C ALA A 188 -2.94 20.90 1.18
N GLU A 189 -4.11 21.51 1.05
CA GLU A 189 -5.17 21.46 2.08
C GLU A 189 -5.64 20.02 2.33
N LYS A 190 -5.96 19.27 1.26
CA LYS A 190 -6.44 17.89 1.38
C LYS A 190 -5.33 16.94 1.83
N ILE A 191 -4.10 17.15 1.35
CA ILE A 191 -2.94 16.34 1.76
C ILE A 191 -2.63 16.59 3.24
N ASP A 192 -2.61 17.84 3.69
CA ASP A 192 -2.39 18.14 5.11
C ASP A 192 -3.45 17.53 6.01
N GLU A 193 -4.74 17.57 5.61
CA GLU A 193 -5.82 16.90 6.35
C GLU A 193 -5.56 15.40 6.50
N ILE A 194 -5.14 14.73 5.42
CA ILE A 194 -4.81 13.30 5.42
C ILE A 194 -3.60 13.02 6.33
N LEU A 195 -2.51 13.76 6.14
CA LEU A 195 -1.27 13.55 6.89
C LEU A 195 -1.47 13.79 8.39
N LEU A 196 -2.23 14.84 8.76
CA LEU A 196 -2.60 15.12 10.16
C LEU A 196 -3.47 14.01 10.74
N ALA A 197 -4.43 13.48 9.98
CA ALA A 197 -5.27 12.38 10.43
C ALA A 197 -4.45 11.09 10.63
N ILE A 198 -3.49 10.78 9.76
CA ILE A 198 -2.55 9.67 9.94
C ILE A 198 -1.78 9.82 11.27
N ILE A 199 -1.26 11.02 11.54
CA ILE A 199 -0.52 11.33 12.77
C ILE A 199 -1.42 11.18 14.00
N GLN A 200 -2.61 11.79 13.99
CA GLN A 200 -3.55 11.78 15.11
C GLN A 200 -4.04 10.36 15.46
N LYS A 201 -4.23 9.54 14.43
CA LYS A 201 -4.63 8.13 14.59
C LYS A 201 -3.46 7.20 14.91
N ASN A 202 -2.25 7.75 15.04
CA ASN A 202 -1.01 6.99 15.25
C ASN A 202 -0.79 5.88 14.20
N LYS A 203 -1.16 6.15 12.93
CA LYS A 203 -0.96 5.19 11.84
C LYS A 203 0.42 5.38 11.20
N ILE A 204 0.81 4.41 10.38
CA ILE A 204 2.09 4.39 9.67
C ILE A 204 1.86 4.89 8.26
N LEU A 205 2.64 5.87 7.80
CA LEU A 205 2.69 6.28 6.40
C LEU A 205 3.64 5.34 5.65
N GLU A 206 3.15 4.66 4.64
CA GLU A 206 3.99 3.85 3.76
C GLU A 206 4.86 4.72 2.86
N ILE A 207 6.11 4.32 2.69
CA ILE A 207 7.02 4.81 1.64
C ILE A 207 7.21 3.67 0.64
N ASN A 208 6.42 3.69 -0.42
CA ASN A 208 6.37 2.63 -1.43
C ASN A 208 7.41 2.89 -2.52
N GLY A 209 8.29 1.93 -2.73
CA GLY A 209 9.39 2.00 -3.67
C GLY A 209 9.13 1.35 -5.03
N LYS A 210 7.96 0.77 -5.30
CA LYS A 210 7.64 0.04 -6.55
C LYS A 210 7.93 0.84 -7.82
N ASN A 211 7.84 2.15 -7.73
CA ASN A 211 8.06 3.03 -8.88
C ASN A 211 9.54 3.31 -9.15
N PHE A 212 10.45 3.04 -8.19
CA PHE A 212 11.78 3.66 -8.12
C PHE A 212 12.62 3.46 -9.39
N ASN A 213 12.74 2.24 -9.87
CA ASN A 213 13.55 1.94 -11.07
C ASN A 213 12.70 1.56 -12.29
N SER A 214 11.40 1.76 -12.22
CA SER A 214 10.51 1.32 -13.29
C SER A 214 10.72 2.07 -14.61
N GLY A 215 11.19 3.33 -14.56
CA GLY A 215 11.22 4.24 -15.72
C GLY A 215 9.85 4.53 -16.33
N LYS A 216 8.79 3.92 -15.78
CA LYS A 216 7.42 3.97 -16.28
C LYS A 216 6.58 5.03 -15.55
N TYR A 217 6.88 5.29 -14.29
CA TYR A 217 6.08 6.15 -13.42
C TYR A 217 6.79 7.49 -13.18
N VAL A 218 5.99 8.54 -12.93
CA VAL A 218 6.49 9.92 -12.80
C VAL A 218 7.13 10.22 -11.45
N SER A 219 6.72 9.50 -10.41
CA SER A 219 7.27 9.65 -9.04
C SER A 219 8.08 8.42 -8.69
N ALA A 220 9.22 8.62 -8.04
CA ALA A 220 10.08 7.52 -7.61
C ALA A 220 9.48 6.72 -6.45
N THR A 221 8.72 7.38 -5.58
CA THR A 221 8.05 6.77 -4.44
C THR A 221 6.59 7.20 -4.39
N LEU A 222 5.78 6.47 -3.63
CA LEU A 222 4.43 6.87 -3.26
C LEU A 222 4.31 6.84 -1.72
N PRO A 223 3.99 7.98 -1.07
CA PRO A 223 3.86 9.31 -1.68
C PRO A 223 5.19 9.86 -2.21
N ASP A 224 5.10 10.91 -3.04
CA ASP A 224 6.28 11.64 -3.49
C ASP A 224 6.96 12.35 -2.32
N PHE A 225 8.27 12.62 -2.43
CA PHE A 225 9.07 13.12 -1.31
C PHE A 225 8.63 14.50 -0.79
N ASP A 226 8.00 15.34 -1.60
CA ASP A 226 7.43 16.62 -1.12
C ASP A 226 6.33 16.39 -0.05
N MET A 227 5.51 15.35 -0.20
CA MET A 227 4.53 14.95 0.81
C MET A 227 5.19 14.30 2.04
N VAL A 228 6.28 13.54 1.84
CA VAL A 228 7.04 12.93 2.95
C VAL A 228 7.73 14.00 3.78
N GLU A 229 8.33 15.01 3.14
CA GLU A 229 8.91 16.18 3.80
C GLU A 229 7.84 16.95 4.59
N ARG A 230 6.65 17.11 4.00
CA ARG A 230 5.51 17.73 4.69
C ARG A 230 5.03 16.92 5.88
N TYR A 231 4.91 15.59 5.75
CA TYR A 231 4.56 14.70 6.86
C TYR A 231 5.52 14.86 8.04
N PHE A 232 6.83 14.89 7.76
CA PHE A 232 7.85 15.14 8.78
C PHE A 232 7.69 16.51 9.44
N ALA A 233 7.46 17.57 8.66
CA ALA A 233 7.26 18.94 9.14
C ALA A 233 6.01 19.08 10.03
N LEU A 234 4.95 18.30 9.75
CA LEU A 234 3.73 18.24 10.57
C LEU A 234 3.93 17.42 11.88
N GLY A 235 5.09 16.85 12.11
CA GLY A 235 5.39 16.05 13.30
C GLY A 235 5.23 14.53 13.10
N GLY A 236 4.91 14.06 11.88
CA GLY A 236 4.83 12.64 11.55
C GLY A 236 6.19 11.94 11.67
N ARG A 237 6.21 10.75 12.28
CA ARG A 237 7.44 9.97 12.50
C ARG A 237 7.27 8.49 12.19
N ASN A 238 6.05 7.99 12.14
CA ASN A 238 5.76 6.58 11.84
C ASN A 238 5.74 6.38 10.32
N ILE A 239 6.80 5.81 9.79
CA ILE A 239 6.93 5.44 8.38
C ILE A 239 7.33 3.98 8.26
N SER A 240 6.86 3.28 7.22
CA SER A 240 7.35 1.96 6.81
C SER A 240 7.95 2.03 5.40
N TYR A 241 8.87 1.14 5.11
CA TYR A 241 9.29 0.91 3.72
C TYR A 241 8.52 -0.28 3.15
N ALA A 242 8.10 -0.14 1.91
CA ALA A 242 7.46 -1.17 1.11
C ALA A 242 8.05 -1.22 -0.31
N SER A 243 8.46 -2.38 -0.76
CA SER A 243 8.77 -2.58 -2.18
C SER A 243 7.53 -2.79 -3.02
N ASP A 244 6.45 -3.26 -2.39
CA ASP A 244 5.23 -3.70 -3.10
C ASP A 244 5.61 -4.71 -4.21
N ALA A 245 6.53 -5.63 -3.84
CA ALA A 245 7.14 -6.59 -4.75
C ALA A 245 6.16 -7.71 -5.09
N HIS A 246 6.01 -8.00 -6.37
CA HIS A 246 5.25 -9.12 -6.93
C HIS A 246 6.18 -10.18 -7.57
N ALA A 247 7.48 -9.93 -7.50
CA ALA A 247 8.51 -10.85 -7.98
C ALA A 247 9.80 -10.68 -7.16
N PRO A 248 10.65 -11.73 -7.06
CA PRO A 248 11.85 -11.76 -6.21
C PRO A 248 12.85 -10.64 -6.48
N ASN A 249 12.99 -10.21 -7.74
CA ASN A 249 13.92 -9.15 -8.12
C ASN A 249 13.49 -7.77 -7.62
N GLN A 250 12.21 -7.56 -7.33
CA GLN A 250 11.65 -6.29 -6.88
C GLN A 250 11.82 -6.05 -5.36
N ILE A 251 12.04 -7.11 -4.57
CA ILE A 251 12.21 -7.00 -3.11
C ILE A 251 13.33 -6.02 -2.77
N ILE A 252 13.05 -5.06 -1.86
CA ILE A 252 13.92 -3.95 -1.43
C ILE A 252 14.38 -3.00 -2.55
N GLU A 253 13.66 -2.93 -3.67
CA GLU A 253 14.00 -2.05 -4.78
C GLU A 253 14.01 -0.58 -4.35
N GLY A 254 15.06 0.16 -4.73
CA GLY A 254 15.24 1.58 -4.39
C GLY A 254 15.45 1.88 -2.89
N ARG A 255 15.44 0.88 -2.01
CA ARG A 255 15.51 1.09 -0.56
C ARG A 255 16.72 1.90 -0.12
N LYS A 256 17.89 1.67 -0.70
CA LYS A 256 19.12 2.38 -0.31
C LYS A 256 19.01 3.89 -0.53
N GLU A 257 18.52 4.27 -1.68
CA GLU A 257 18.33 5.67 -2.08
C GLU A 257 17.21 6.33 -1.28
N ILE A 258 16.10 5.59 -1.06
CA ILE A 258 14.97 6.03 -0.22
C ILE A 258 15.45 6.28 1.21
N VAL A 259 16.21 5.36 1.82
CA VAL A 259 16.78 5.53 3.16
C VAL A 259 17.69 6.75 3.24
N ALA A 260 18.55 6.96 2.23
CA ALA A 260 19.42 8.14 2.19
C ALA A 260 18.60 9.44 2.19
N ARG A 261 17.52 9.49 1.41
CA ARG A 261 16.62 10.64 1.36
C ARG A 261 15.87 10.85 2.66
N LEU A 262 15.33 9.79 3.26
CA LEU A 262 14.64 9.86 4.55
C LEU A 262 15.54 10.36 5.68
N LYS A 263 16.80 9.93 5.71
CA LYS A 263 17.80 10.45 6.66
C LYS A 263 18.07 11.94 6.45
N ALA A 264 18.16 12.39 5.19
CA ALA A 264 18.34 13.80 4.87
C ALA A 264 17.15 14.67 5.32
N ILE A 265 15.92 14.13 5.28
CA ILE A 265 14.72 14.79 5.83
C ILE A 265 14.75 14.85 7.36
N GLY A 266 15.40 13.88 8.02
CA GLY A 266 15.52 13.81 9.49
C GLY A 266 14.87 12.59 10.14
N PHE A 267 14.35 11.63 9.35
CA PHE A 267 13.87 10.37 9.92
C PHE A 267 15.03 9.53 10.44
N THR A 268 14.79 8.81 11.53
CA THR A 268 15.79 7.99 12.22
C THR A 268 15.48 6.50 12.21
N HIS A 269 14.25 6.14 11.98
CA HIS A 269 13.78 4.75 12.01
C HIS A 269 12.60 4.51 11.10
N PHE A 270 12.43 3.26 10.68
CA PHE A 270 11.15 2.70 10.21
C PHE A 270 10.32 2.21 11.39
N THR A 271 9.03 2.13 11.18
CA THR A 271 8.05 1.55 12.09
C THR A 271 7.52 0.26 11.47
N VAL A 272 7.69 -0.85 12.16
CA VAL A 272 7.19 -2.18 11.76
C VAL A 272 5.99 -2.52 12.64
N PRO A 273 4.79 -2.67 12.10
CA PRO A 273 3.63 -3.11 12.87
C PRO A 273 3.70 -4.63 13.11
N CYS A 274 3.35 -5.06 14.30
CA CYS A 274 3.30 -6.48 14.65
C CYS A 274 2.28 -6.70 15.77
N ARG A 275 1.13 -7.29 15.48
CA ARG A 275 0.11 -7.69 16.46
C ARG A 275 -0.29 -6.58 17.43
N GLY A 276 -0.52 -5.38 16.87
CA GLY A 276 -0.94 -4.20 17.64
C GLY A 276 0.21 -3.40 18.28
N GLU A 277 1.45 -3.86 18.14
CA GLU A 277 2.64 -3.15 18.60
C GLU A 277 3.39 -2.52 17.41
N TYR A 278 4.13 -1.45 17.67
CA TYR A 278 4.96 -0.74 16.68
C TYR A 278 6.44 -0.81 17.07
N ILE A 279 7.19 -1.62 16.33
CA ILE A 279 8.63 -1.83 16.55
C ILE A 279 9.41 -0.78 15.75
N LYS A 280 10.35 -0.09 16.40
CA LYS A 280 11.21 0.92 15.76
C LYS A 280 12.51 0.28 15.29
N ILE A 281 12.76 0.34 13.99
CA ILE A 281 13.96 -0.22 13.33
C ILE A 281 14.79 0.94 12.79
N PRO A 282 16.05 1.15 13.23
CA PRO A 282 16.91 2.22 12.74
C PRO A 282 17.11 2.17 11.22
N LEU A 283 17.12 3.35 10.55
CA LEU A 283 17.36 3.51 9.11
C LEU A 283 18.82 3.17 8.74
#